data_7e19c1d8b497195652991afce5fabfe5
#
_entry.id   7e19c1d8b497195652991afce5fabfe5
#
_cell.length_a   1.000
_cell.length_b   1.000
_cell.length_c   1.000
_cell.angle_alpha   90.00
_cell.angle_beta   90.00
_cell.angle_gamma   90.00
#
_symmetry.space_group_name_H-M   'P 1'
#
loop_
_entity.id
_entity.type
_entity.pdbx_description
1 polymer ?
#
loop_
_entity_poly.entity_id
_entity_poly.type
_entity_poly.pdbx_seq_one_letter_code
_entity_poly.pdbx_strand_id
1 'polypeptide(L)'
;MPSITAKLISPLLAIVLAGGLYTQMYAFAVADDTTEFHARVKSEIKHIPERLPMPQGPWVGTDGKAPEAALKLLRPNEIFARRYQVPDSQPWVSLLVIACYDTRDMSGHYPPHCYRGNGWTQDGPPEIRNYDLWGDKVPIARYQFTRDQFNNHQSWLVYDFFVLPTGEFETDMEVVSDASGDYRARPYGCAQIQVLMDTDTPEQEREARLRMVLEPIEPVIKALRSGPGRRS
;
A
#
# COMPACT_ATOMS: atom_id res chain seq x y z
N MET A 1 -53.70 -24.76 28.44
CA MET A 1 -53.36 -24.56 27.01
C MET A 1 -52.22 -23.55 26.96
N PRO A 2 -51.06 -23.88 26.41
CA PRO A 2 -49.98 -22.90 26.24
C PRO A 2 -50.47 -21.81 25.28
N SER A 3 -50.28 -20.55 25.64
CA SER A 3 -50.70 -19.41 24.82
C SER A 3 -50.00 -19.42 23.48
N ILE A 4 -50.66 -18.98 22.42
CA ILE A 4 -50.12 -18.89 21.05
C ILE A 4 -48.81 -18.07 21.06
N THR A 5 -48.66 -17.10 21.96
CA THR A 5 -47.45 -16.30 22.19
C THR A 5 -46.26 -17.15 22.61
N ALA A 6 -46.41 -18.16 23.47
CA ALA A 6 -45.29 -19.04 23.87
C ALA A 6 -44.82 -19.95 22.74
N LYS A 7 -45.67 -20.28 21.77
CA LYS A 7 -45.29 -21.12 20.60
C LYS A 7 -44.50 -20.36 19.53
N LEU A 8 -44.63 -19.02 19.48
CA LEU A 8 -43.90 -18.18 18.50
C LEU A 8 -42.58 -17.63 19.08
N ILE A 9 -42.46 -17.47 20.39
CA ILE A 9 -41.25 -16.96 21.04
C ILE A 9 -40.07 -17.94 20.86
N SER A 10 -40.30 -19.23 20.98
CA SER A 10 -39.25 -20.26 20.89
C SER A 10 -38.56 -20.32 19.52
N PRO A 11 -39.26 -20.35 18.37
CA PRO A 11 -38.58 -20.34 17.07
C PRO A 11 -37.92 -18.98 16.76
N LEU A 12 -38.49 -17.87 17.19
CA LEU A 12 -37.90 -16.54 17.02
C LEU A 12 -36.55 -16.43 17.78
N LEU A 13 -36.53 -16.89 19.04
CA LEU A 13 -35.33 -16.92 19.85
C LEU A 13 -34.26 -17.83 19.23
N ALA A 14 -34.64 -18.98 18.68
CA ALA A 14 -33.71 -19.87 18.00
C ALA A 14 -33.08 -19.22 16.74
N ILE A 15 -33.87 -18.47 15.96
CA ILE A 15 -33.38 -17.73 14.78
C ILE A 15 -32.39 -16.63 15.21
N VAL A 16 -32.69 -15.87 16.25
CA VAL A 16 -31.82 -14.81 16.77
C VAL A 16 -30.51 -15.40 17.30
N LEU A 17 -30.57 -16.50 18.06
CA LEU A 17 -29.38 -17.18 18.56
C LEU A 17 -28.53 -17.79 17.42
N ALA A 18 -29.18 -18.43 16.44
CA ALA A 18 -28.45 -18.96 15.26
C ALA A 18 -27.80 -17.85 14.42
N GLY A 19 -28.51 -16.73 14.23
CA GLY A 19 -27.96 -15.55 13.56
C GLY A 19 -26.78 -14.95 14.32
N GLY A 20 -26.88 -14.82 15.65
CA GLY A 20 -25.79 -14.35 16.50
C GLY A 20 -24.58 -15.29 16.48
N LEU A 21 -24.80 -16.60 16.54
CA LEU A 21 -23.74 -17.59 16.44
C LEU A 21 -23.06 -17.56 15.07
N TYR A 22 -23.83 -17.46 13.99
CA TYR A 22 -23.31 -17.34 12.63
C TYR A 22 -22.45 -16.10 12.46
N THR A 23 -22.88 -14.94 12.95
CA THR A 23 -22.10 -13.69 12.89
C THR A 23 -20.81 -13.79 13.68
N GLN A 24 -20.84 -14.41 14.87
CA GLN A 24 -19.64 -14.67 15.66
C GLN A 24 -18.65 -15.62 14.93
N MET A 25 -19.13 -16.75 14.44
CA MET A 25 -18.28 -17.69 13.71
C MET A 25 -17.66 -17.05 12.47
N TYR A 26 -18.43 -16.24 11.75
CA TYR A 26 -17.93 -15.49 10.59
C TYR A 26 -16.85 -14.47 11.01
N ALA A 27 -17.08 -13.71 12.08
CA ALA A 27 -16.13 -12.74 12.60
C ALA A 27 -14.82 -13.39 13.04
N PHE A 28 -14.85 -14.57 13.69
CA PHE A 28 -13.67 -15.33 14.06
C PHE A 28 -12.92 -15.85 12.84
N ALA A 29 -13.60 -16.39 11.84
CA ALA A 29 -13.00 -16.90 10.62
C ALA A 29 -12.31 -15.78 9.82
N VAL A 30 -12.93 -14.61 9.71
CA VAL A 30 -12.32 -13.44 9.06
C VAL A 30 -11.11 -12.94 9.85
N ALA A 31 -11.16 -12.92 11.16
CA ALA A 31 -10.06 -12.46 12.01
C ALA A 31 -8.83 -13.39 11.89
N ASP A 32 -9.04 -14.69 11.79
CA ASP A 32 -7.96 -15.68 11.63
C ASP A 32 -7.31 -15.57 10.26
N ASP A 33 -8.12 -15.51 9.19
CA ASP A 33 -7.66 -15.35 7.80
C ASP A 33 -6.88 -14.03 7.60
N THR A 34 -7.35 -12.93 8.17
CA THR A 34 -6.66 -11.64 8.09
C THR A 34 -5.34 -11.63 8.87
N THR A 35 -5.26 -12.33 9.98
CA THR A 35 -4.01 -12.43 10.77
C THR A 35 -2.92 -13.15 9.97
N GLU A 36 -3.26 -14.27 9.33
CA GLU A 36 -2.35 -15.00 8.47
C GLU A 36 -1.94 -14.18 7.24
N PHE A 37 -2.91 -13.51 6.61
CA PHE A 37 -2.66 -12.61 5.49
C PHE A 37 -1.64 -11.54 5.84
N HIS A 38 -1.87 -10.80 6.93
CA HIS A 38 -0.97 -9.72 7.35
C HIS A 38 0.41 -10.23 7.77
N ALA A 39 0.48 -11.39 8.42
CA ALA A 39 1.77 -12.01 8.75
C ALA A 39 2.58 -12.36 7.50
N ARG A 40 1.92 -12.84 6.44
CA ARG A 40 2.54 -13.13 5.14
C ARG A 40 3.04 -11.85 4.48
N VAL A 41 2.20 -10.82 4.37
CA VAL A 41 2.60 -9.52 3.80
C VAL A 41 3.82 -8.95 4.52
N LYS A 42 3.81 -8.97 5.85
CA LYS A 42 4.94 -8.54 6.68
C LYS A 42 6.20 -9.37 6.41
N SER A 43 6.06 -10.67 6.25
CA SER A 43 7.19 -11.55 5.93
C SER A 43 7.80 -11.20 4.58
N GLU A 44 6.98 -11.01 3.53
CA GLU A 44 7.48 -10.68 2.20
C GLU A 44 8.16 -9.30 2.15
N ILE A 45 7.61 -8.30 2.87
CA ILE A 45 8.23 -6.97 2.98
C ILE A 45 9.66 -7.07 3.56
N LYS A 46 9.90 -7.93 4.54
CA LYS A 46 11.23 -8.12 5.14
C LYS A 46 12.24 -8.76 4.20
N HIS A 47 11.77 -9.47 3.17
CA HIS A 47 12.62 -10.13 2.18
C HIS A 47 12.92 -9.26 0.95
N ILE A 48 12.47 -8.00 0.92
CA ILE A 48 12.83 -7.05 -0.14
C ILE A 48 14.37 -6.94 -0.19
N PRO A 49 15.00 -7.14 -1.37
CA PRO A 49 16.45 -7.25 -1.48
C PRO A 49 17.19 -6.00 -0.99
N GLU A 50 18.29 -6.19 -0.25
CA GLU A 50 19.20 -5.11 0.13
C GLU A 50 20.10 -4.66 -1.02
N ARG A 51 20.21 -5.45 -2.07
CA ARG A 51 21.04 -5.16 -3.25
C ARG A 51 20.25 -5.42 -4.50
N LEU A 52 20.29 -4.46 -5.42
CA LEU A 52 19.64 -4.57 -6.72
C LEU A 52 20.73 -4.70 -7.80
N PRO A 53 20.62 -5.70 -8.69
CA PRO A 53 21.57 -5.87 -9.79
C PRO A 53 21.37 -4.77 -10.83
N MET A 54 22.47 -4.12 -11.22
CA MET A 54 22.48 -3.13 -12.30
C MET A 54 23.71 -3.33 -13.18
N PRO A 55 23.64 -2.99 -14.48
CA PRO A 55 24.78 -3.09 -15.38
C PRO A 55 26.01 -2.30 -14.93
N GLN A 56 25.80 -1.19 -14.18
CA GLN A 56 26.87 -0.31 -13.69
C GLN A 56 27.40 -0.68 -12.30
N GLY A 57 27.00 -1.83 -11.75
CA GLY A 57 27.36 -2.30 -10.41
C GLY A 57 26.14 -2.39 -9.48
N PRO A 58 26.27 -3.09 -8.34
CA PRO A 58 25.14 -3.30 -7.45
C PRO A 58 24.74 -2.00 -6.76
N TRP A 59 23.46 -1.69 -6.80
CA TRP A 59 22.88 -0.65 -5.98
C TRP A 59 22.64 -1.22 -4.58
N VAL A 60 23.15 -0.53 -3.57
CA VAL A 60 23.08 -0.95 -2.17
C VAL A 60 21.96 -0.16 -1.48
N GLY A 61 21.08 -0.90 -0.81
CA GLY A 61 19.99 -0.35 -0.04
C GLY A 61 20.40 0.09 1.35
N THR A 62 19.92 1.25 1.76
CA THR A 62 20.00 1.74 3.14
C THR A 62 18.59 1.98 3.65
N ASP A 63 18.24 1.35 4.77
CA ASP A 63 16.90 1.48 5.34
C ASP A 63 16.70 2.88 5.94
N GLY A 64 15.59 3.48 5.55
CA GLY A 64 15.11 4.73 6.10
C GLY A 64 14.26 4.51 7.35
N LYS A 65 14.22 5.53 8.20
CA LYS A 65 13.26 5.55 9.33
C LYS A 65 12.07 6.40 8.94
N ALA A 66 10.87 5.84 9.09
CA ALA A 66 9.65 6.65 8.95
C ALA A 66 9.61 7.73 10.05
N PRO A 67 9.22 8.97 9.71
CA PRO A 67 9.02 10.02 10.72
C PRO A 67 7.99 9.58 11.77
N GLU A 68 8.22 9.87 13.05
CA GLU A 68 7.26 9.53 14.12
C GLU A 68 5.86 10.11 13.88
N ALA A 69 5.78 11.29 13.27
CA ALA A 69 4.51 11.90 12.90
C ALA A 69 3.74 11.04 11.89
N ALA A 70 4.44 10.47 10.89
CA ALA A 70 3.84 9.55 9.94
C ALA A 70 3.36 8.27 10.64
N LEU A 71 4.14 7.71 11.55
CA LEU A 71 3.75 6.53 12.33
C LEU A 71 2.49 6.76 13.18
N LYS A 72 2.38 7.93 13.81
CA LYS A 72 1.20 8.27 14.63
C LYS A 72 -0.05 8.53 13.80
N LEU A 73 0.10 9.13 12.64
CA LEU A 73 -1.01 9.53 11.77
C LEU A 73 -1.56 8.36 10.97
N LEU A 74 -0.66 7.55 10.39
CA LEU A 74 -0.99 6.45 9.49
C LEU A 74 -1.47 5.19 10.23
N ARG A 75 -1.11 5.03 11.51
CA ARG A 75 -1.26 3.74 12.21
C ARG A 75 -0.89 2.55 11.31
N PRO A 76 0.22 2.64 10.55
CA PRO A 76 0.56 1.61 9.60
C PRO A 76 0.93 0.34 10.34
N ASN A 77 0.60 -0.77 9.78
CA ASN A 77 1.02 -2.05 10.32
C ASN A 77 2.45 -2.34 9.96
N GLU A 78 2.81 -1.98 8.72
CA GLU A 78 4.16 -2.07 8.22
C GLU A 78 4.48 -0.83 7.40
N ILE A 79 5.63 -0.23 7.70
CA ILE A 79 6.29 0.75 6.83
C ILE A 79 7.66 0.20 6.50
N PHE A 80 7.94 0.09 5.23
CA PHE A 80 9.26 -0.20 4.69
C PHE A 80 9.72 0.99 3.86
N ALA A 81 10.92 1.49 4.14
CA ALA A 81 11.56 2.55 3.37
C ALA A 81 13.01 2.18 3.13
N ARG A 82 13.42 2.10 1.87
CA ARG A 82 14.82 1.79 1.50
C ARG A 82 15.28 2.67 0.36
N ARG A 83 16.41 3.32 0.54
CA ARG A 83 17.09 4.08 -0.49
C ARG A 83 18.21 3.25 -1.09
N TYR A 84 18.18 3.08 -2.39
CA TYR A 84 19.21 2.39 -3.16
C TYR A 84 20.09 3.40 -3.89
N GLN A 85 21.39 3.17 -3.87
CA GLN A 85 22.36 3.97 -4.59
C GLN A 85 23.63 3.16 -4.82
N VAL A 86 24.40 3.55 -5.83
CA VAL A 86 25.78 3.07 -5.97
C VAL A 86 26.61 3.80 -4.90
N PRO A 87 27.47 3.13 -4.13
CA PRO A 87 28.34 3.77 -3.16
C PRO A 87 29.11 4.95 -3.79
N ASP A 88 29.17 6.06 -3.07
CA ASP A 88 29.85 7.30 -3.46
C ASP A 88 29.33 7.97 -4.76
N SER A 89 28.11 7.63 -5.17
CA SER A 89 27.47 8.15 -6.38
C SER A 89 26.20 8.95 -6.04
N GLN A 90 25.90 9.96 -6.88
CA GLN A 90 24.74 10.83 -6.68
C GLN A 90 23.39 10.20 -7.07
N PRO A 91 23.28 9.37 -8.15
CA PRO A 91 21.97 8.83 -8.49
C PRO A 91 21.46 7.88 -7.43
N TRP A 92 20.21 8.11 -7.01
CA TRP A 92 19.51 7.30 -6.02
C TRP A 92 18.08 6.98 -6.47
N VAL A 93 17.52 5.95 -5.91
CA VAL A 93 16.09 5.63 -5.98
C VAL A 93 15.63 5.12 -4.63
N SER A 94 14.48 5.53 -4.17
CA SER A 94 13.91 5.06 -2.91
C SER A 94 12.62 4.31 -3.15
N LEU A 95 12.45 3.20 -2.45
CA LEU A 95 11.21 2.45 -2.35
C LEU A 95 10.59 2.69 -0.98
N LEU A 96 9.30 3.02 -0.99
CA LEU A 96 8.46 3.10 0.19
C LEU A 96 7.27 2.15 0.01
N VAL A 97 7.04 1.28 0.96
CA VAL A 97 5.85 0.42 1.04
C VAL A 97 5.17 0.70 2.37
N ILE A 98 3.91 1.10 2.32
CA ILE A 98 3.07 1.33 3.49
C ILE A 98 1.90 0.36 3.40
N ALA A 99 1.73 -0.52 4.38
CA ALA A 99 0.59 -1.41 4.47
C ALA A 99 -0.22 -1.11 5.73
N CYS A 100 -1.53 -0.97 5.59
CA CYS A 100 -2.48 -0.75 6.66
C CYS A 100 -3.40 -1.97 6.82
N TYR A 101 -3.77 -2.36 8.06
CA TYR A 101 -4.70 -3.48 8.33
C TYR A 101 -6.14 -3.13 7.99
N ASP A 102 -6.47 -1.89 7.99
CA ASP A 102 -7.79 -1.40 7.63
C ASP A 102 -7.64 -0.36 6.51
N THR A 103 -8.38 -0.53 5.43
CA THR A 103 -8.33 0.38 4.27
C THR A 103 -8.64 1.83 4.66
N ARG A 104 -9.41 2.05 5.73
CA ARG A 104 -9.72 3.40 6.24
C ARG A 104 -8.48 4.15 6.73
N ASP A 105 -7.48 3.42 7.22
CA ASP A 105 -6.25 4.03 7.71
C ASP A 105 -5.39 4.58 6.56
N MET A 106 -5.63 4.15 5.31
CA MET A 106 -4.99 4.69 4.12
C MET A 106 -5.63 6.01 3.64
N SER A 107 -6.85 6.32 4.07
CA SER A 107 -7.58 7.50 3.60
C SER A 107 -6.82 8.80 3.92
N GLY A 108 -6.60 9.63 2.89
CA GLY A 108 -5.84 10.87 3.01
C GLY A 108 -4.32 10.71 2.96
N HIS A 109 -3.80 9.47 2.83
CA HIS A 109 -2.37 9.18 2.73
C HIS A 109 -1.94 8.97 1.29
N TYR A 110 -1.73 10.06 0.57
CA TYR A 110 -1.25 10.04 -0.81
C TYR A 110 -0.34 11.25 -1.07
N PRO A 111 0.52 11.22 -2.09
CA PRO A 111 1.56 12.22 -2.27
C PRO A 111 1.07 13.68 -2.21
N PRO A 112 0.00 14.09 -2.91
CA PRO A 112 -0.50 15.48 -2.85
C PRO A 112 -0.80 15.99 -1.45
N HIS A 113 -1.23 15.14 -0.54
CA HIS A 113 -1.52 15.52 0.84
C HIS A 113 -0.27 15.49 1.71
N CYS A 114 0.47 14.37 1.69
CA CYS A 114 1.61 14.16 2.57
C CYS A 114 2.78 15.09 2.24
N TYR A 115 3.09 15.30 0.97
CA TYR A 115 4.22 16.15 0.57
C TYR A 115 3.92 17.62 0.85
N ARG A 116 2.72 18.12 0.55
CA ARG A 116 2.32 19.49 0.87
C ARG A 116 2.37 19.77 2.37
N GLY A 117 1.88 18.83 3.18
CA GLY A 117 1.93 18.92 4.64
C GLY A 117 3.37 19.01 5.20
N ASN A 118 4.37 18.59 4.42
CA ASN A 118 5.79 18.66 4.75
C ASN A 118 6.55 19.77 4.01
N GLY A 119 5.86 20.78 3.49
CA GLY A 119 6.44 21.96 2.86
C GLY A 119 6.93 21.77 1.43
N TRP A 120 6.47 20.72 0.73
CA TRP A 120 6.71 20.54 -0.70
C TRP A 120 5.62 21.20 -1.53
N THR A 121 5.98 21.73 -2.68
CA THR A 121 5.07 22.23 -3.70
C THR A 121 4.94 21.20 -4.80
N GLN A 122 3.72 20.88 -5.19
CA GLN A 122 3.46 19.99 -6.33
C GLN A 122 3.49 20.82 -7.63
N ASP A 123 4.26 20.36 -8.60
CA ASP A 123 4.42 20.98 -9.91
C ASP A 123 3.45 20.38 -10.92
N GLY A 124 2.28 20.98 -11.05
CA GLY A 124 1.24 20.53 -11.98
C GLY A 124 0.45 19.29 -11.54
N PRO A 125 -0.45 18.80 -12.39
CA PRO A 125 -1.20 17.58 -12.14
C PRO A 125 -0.33 16.33 -12.28
N PRO A 126 -0.71 15.18 -11.67
CA PRO A 126 0.00 13.93 -11.89
C PRO A 126 -0.15 13.44 -13.33
N GLU A 127 0.86 12.75 -13.80
CA GLU A 127 0.79 11.99 -15.04
C GLU A 127 0.55 10.51 -14.71
N ILE A 128 -0.54 9.93 -15.21
CA ILE A 128 -0.87 8.52 -14.99
C ILE A 128 -0.49 7.73 -16.25
N ARG A 129 0.34 6.69 -16.06
CA ARG A 129 0.73 5.75 -17.12
C ARG A 129 0.53 4.32 -16.64
N ASN A 130 0.21 3.42 -17.59
CA ASN A 130 0.17 1.98 -17.34
C ASN A 130 1.54 1.36 -17.65
N TYR A 131 2.02 0.57 -16.69
CA TYR A 131 3.26 -0.20 -16.82
C TYR A 131 2.96 -1.69 -16.85
N ASP A 132 3.64 -2.43 -17.72
CA ASP A 132 3.58 -3.89 -17.73
C ASP A 132 4.49 -4.43 -16.62
N LEU A 133 3.91 -4.79 -15.49
CA LEU A 133 4.60 -5.31 -14.31
C LEU A 133 3.86 -6.55 -13.79
N TRP A 134 4.61 -7.58 -13.42
CA TRP A 134 4.08 -8.81 -12.80
C TRP A 134 2.96 -9.50 -13.59
N GLY A 135 2.94 -9.30 -14.92
CA GLY A 135 1.90 -9.85 -15.81
C GLY A 135 0.59 -9.06 -15.85
N ASP A 136 0.55 -7.89 -15.21
CA ASP A 136 -0.61 -6.99 -15.18
C ASP A 136 -0.26 -5.62 -15.78
N LYS A 137 -1.31 -4.86 -16.15
CA LYS A 137 -1.22 -3.43 -16.45
C LYS A 137 -1.40 -2.65 -15.15
N VAL A 138 -0.32 -2.11 -14.60
CA VAL A 138 -0.31 -1.37 -13.35
C VAL A 138 -0.39 0.13 -13.63
N PRO A 139 -1.48 0.82 -13.26
CA PRO A 139 -1.53 2.27 -13.33
C PRO A 139 -0.60 2.85 -12.26
N ILE A 140 0.25 3.80 -12.65
CA ILE A 140 1.16 4.49 -11.75
C ILE A 140 1.01 5.99 -11.98
N ALA A 141 0.71 6.74 -10.94
CA ALA A 141 0.68 8.20 -10.96
C ALA A 141 2.09 8.75 -10.68
N ARG A 142 2.60 9.57 -11.57
CA ARG A 142 3.86 10.29 -11.40
C ARG A 142 3.57 11.73 -11.01
N TYR A 143 4.02 12.11 -9.84
CA TYR A 143 4.01 13.49 -9.34
C TYR A 143 5.41 14.08 -9.43
N GLN A 144 5.49 15.40 -9.57
CA GLN A 144 6.71 16.17 -9.34
C GLN A 144 6.50 17.11 -8.16
N PHE A 145 7.47 17.13 -7.25
CA PHE A 145 7.46 17.98 -6.08
C PHE A 145 8.78 18.75 -5.96
N THR A 146 8.67 20.01 -5.60
CA THR A 146 9.81 20.90 -5.35
C THR A 146 9.75 21.45 -3.93
N ARG A 147 10.90 21.71 -3.35
CA ARG A 147 11.03 22.36 -2.05
C ARG A 147 12.32 23.15 -1.97
N ASP A 148 12.19 24.39 -1.53
CA ASP A 148 13.32 25.26 -1.18
C ASP A 148 13.49 25.29 0.34
N GLN A 149 14.62 24.81 0.84
CA GLN A 149 14.93 24.80 2.25
C GLN A 149 16.40 25.14 2.49
N PHE A 150 16.67 26.20 3.28
CA PHE A 150 18.03 26.62 3.66
C PHE A 150 19.00 26.78 2.47
N ASN A 151 18.55 27.46 1.40
CA ASN A 151 19.29 27.65 0.14
C ASN A 151 19.58 26.33 -0.63
N ASN A 152 18.89 25.26 -0.31
CA ASN A 152 18.97 24.00 -1.03
C ASN A 152 17.65 23.77 -1.78
N HIS A 153 17.73 23.75 -3.12
CA HIS A 153 16.61 23.38 -3.98
C HIS A 153 16.57 21.88 -4.12
N GLN A 154 15.43 21.29 -3.79
CA GLN A 154 15.18 19.84 -3.94
C GLN A 154 14.01 19.64 -4.88
N SER A 155 14.15 18.72 -5.83
CA SER A 155 13.08 18.37 -6.76
C SER A 155 13.02 16.87 -6.96
N TRP A 156 11.85 16.27 -6.71
CA TRP A 156 11.64 14.83 -6.71
C TRP A 156 10.53 14.42 -7.66
N LEU A 157 10.74 13.29 -8.32
CA LEU A 157 9.69 12.51 -8.97
C LEU A 157 9.20 11.45 -8.00
N VAL A 158 7.89 11.37 -7.82
CA VAL A 158 7.22 10.39 -6.97
C VAL A 158 6.26 9.59 -7.82
N TYR A 159 6.54 8.31 -7.98
CA TYR A 159 5.68 7.32 -8.62
C TYR A 159 4.88 6.62 -7.53
N ASP A 160 3.57 6.60 -7.67
CA ASP A 160 2.66 6.17 -6.61
C ASP A 160 1.51 5.33 -7.15
N PHE A 161 1.18 4.26 -6.45
CA PHE A 161 -0.02 3.47 -6.68
C PHE A 161 -0.42 2.71 -5.42
N PHE A 162 -1.68 2.27 -5.40
CA PHE A 162 -2.25 1.47 -4.32
C PHE A 162 -2.52 0.05 -4.78
N VAL A 163 -2.46 -0.89 -3.82
CA VAL A 163 -3.00 -2.24 -3.97
C VAL A 163 -4.19 -2.33 -3.03
N LEU A 164 -5.38 -2.46 -3.61
CA LEU A 164 -6.64 -2.55 -2.86
C LEU A 164 -6.79 -3.93 -2.20
N PRO A 165 -7.66 -4.05 -1.18
CA PRO A 165 -7.95 -5.35 -0.56
C PRO A 165 -8.55 -6.36 -1.54
N THR A 166 -9.15 -5.91 -2.64
CA THR A 166 -9.61 -6.74 -3.77
C THR A 166 -8.49 -7.28 -4.64
N GLY A 167 -7.25 -6.80 -4.46
CA GLY A 167 -6.09 -7.12 -5.27
C GLY A 167 -5.96 -6.30 -6.56
N GLU A 168 -6.79 -5.29 -6.74
CA GLU A 168 -6.71 -4.36 -7.86
C GLU A 168 -5.67 -3.28 -7.60
N PHE A 169 -5.11 -2.72 -8.69
CA PHE A 169 -4.20 -1.59 -8.63
C PHE A 169 -4.97 -0.30 -8.89
N GLU A 170 -4.67 0.75 -8.11
CA GLU A 170 -5.38 2.03 -8.22
C GLU A 170 -4.44 3.22 -7.96
N THR A 171 -4.77 4.37 -8.52
CA THR A 171 -4.06 5.64 -8.28
C THR A 171 -4.98 6.71 -7.71
N ASP A 172 -6.29 6.48 -7.72
CA ASP A 172 -7.30 7.41 -7.23
C ASP A 172 -7.64 7.16 -5.76
N MET A 173 -7.43 8.18 -4.94
CA MET A 173 -7.74 8.12 -3.50
C MET A 173 -9.25 8.03 -3.23
N GLU A 174 -10.11 8.49 -4.12
CA GLU A 174 -11.57 8.33 -3.97
C GLU A 174 -11.94 6.85 -4.06
N VAL A 175 -11.38 6.13 -5.03
CA VAL A 175 -11.58 4.67 -5.17
C VAL A 175 -11.04 3.91 -3.97
N VAL A 176 -9.85 4.30 -3.45
CA VAL A 176 -9.30 3.73 -2.20
C VAL A 176 -10.24 3.98 -1.02
N SER A 177 -10.80 5.18 -0.92
CA SER A 177 -11.74 5.54 0.13
C SER A 177 -13.04 4.73 0.03
N ASP A 178 -13.57 4.55 -1.18
CA ASP A 178 -14.77 3.77 -1.44
C ASP A 178 -14.58 2.29 -1.09
N ALA A 179 -13.40 1.73 -1.38
CA ALA A 179 -13.04 0.36 -1.00
C ALA A 179 -13.10 0.13 0.52
N SER A 180 -12.97 1.19 1.32
CA SER A 180 -13.13 1.12 2.79
C SER A 180 -14.56 0.80 3.23
N GLY A 181 -15.55 0.98 2.36
CA GLY A 181 -16.96 0.66 2.60
C GLY A 181 -17.26 -0.84 2.56
N ASP A 182 -16.43 -1.64 1.89
CA ASP A 182 -16.61 -3.10 1.86
C ASP A 182 -16.13 -3.72 3.18
N TYR A 183 -17.06 -4.03 4.07
CA TYR A 183 -16.77 -4.61 5.38
C TYR A 183 -16.11 -5.99 5.33
N ARG A 184 -16.18 -6.70 4.19
CA ARG A 184 -15.56 -8.03 4.00
C ARG A 184 -14.11 -7.92 3.55
N ALA A 185 -13.83 -7.01 2.62
CA ALA A 185 -12.51 -6.79 2.07
C ALA A 185 -11.67 -5.84 2.96
N ARG A 186 -12.31 -4.85 3.58
CA ARG A 186 -11.64 -3.82 4.40
C ARG A 186 -10.63 -4.35 5.43
N PRO A 187 -10.89 -5.45 6.18
CA PRO A 187 -9.93 -5.96 7.17
C PRO A 187 -8.63 -6.53 6.57
N TYR A 188 -8.56 -6.73 5.25
CA TYR A 188 -7.31 -7.09 4.55
C TYR A 188 -6.44 -5.87 4.28
N GLY A 189 -6.97 -4.68 4.49
CA GLY A 189 -6.23 -3.44 4.39
C GLY A 189 -5.95 -3.01 2.95
N CYS A 190 -5.10 -2.00 2.84
CA CYS A 190 -4.62 -1.45 1.58
C CYS A 190 -3.13 -1.19 1.69
N ALA A 191 -2.41 -1.32 0.61
CA ALA A 191 -1.00 -0.95 0.56
C ALA A 191 -0.76 0.18 -0.44
N GLN A 192 0.11 1.11 -0.07
CA GLN A 192 0.65 2.14 -0.95
C GLN A 192 2.09 1.81 -1.29
N ILE A 193 2.44 1.90 -2.55
CA ILE A 193 3.79 1.73 -3.04
C ILE A 193 4.24 3.04 -3.69
N GLN A 194 5.37 3.57 -3.21
CA GLN A 194 5.98 4.76 -3.79
C GLN A 194 7.41 4.48 -4.21
N VAL A 195 7.77 4.98 -5.39
CA VAL A 195 9.17 5.03 -5.84
C VAL A 195 9.54 6.49 -6.04
N LEU A 196 10.63 6.91 -5.41
CA LEU A 196 11.12 8.28 -5.46
C LEU A 196 12.47 8.30 -6.17
N MET A 197 12.68 9.31 -6.98
CA MET A 197 13.98 9.61 -7.59
C MET A 197 14.13 11.12 -7.83
N ASP A 198 15.37 11.54 -8.04
CA ASP A 198 15.67 12.92 -8.37
C ASP A 198 15.12 13.28 -9.76
N THR A 199 14.63 14.52 -9.95
CA THR A 199 14.20 15.02 -11.26
C THR A 199 15.34 15.09 -12.28
N ASP A 200 16.59 15.22 -11.81
CA ASP A 200 17.79 15.18 -12.66
C ASP A 200 18.06 13.80 -13.27
N THR A 201 17.30 12.76 -12.82
CA THR A 201 17.36 11.45 -13.46
C THR A 201 16.97 11.56 -14.94
N PRO A 202 17.83 11.19 -15.88
CA PRO A 202 17.53 11.24 -17.31
C PRO A 202 16.26 10.45 -17.63
N GLU A 203 15.39 11.01 -18.49
CA GLU A 203 14.07 10.41 -18.77
C GLU A 203 14.19 8.96 -19.26
N GLN A 204 15.20 8.66 -20.09
CA GLN A 204 15.45 7.32 -20.60
C GLN A 204 15.85 6.30 -19.51
N GLU A 205 16.33 6.78 -18.36
CA GLU A 205 16.72 5.91 -17.23
C GLU A 205 15.59 5.73 -16.21
N ARG A 206 14.58 6.62 -16.20
CA ARG A 206 13.51 6.64 -15.19
C ARG A 206 12.74 5.33 -15.15
N GLU A 207 12.33 4.84 -16.32
CA GLU A 207 11.58 3.57 -16.39
C GLU A 207 12.46 2.38 -15.96
N ALA A 208 13.72 2.34 -16.38
CA ALA A 208 14.65 1.27 -15.99
C ALA A 208 14.84 1.24 -14.46
N ARG A 209 14.99 2.40 -13.82
CA ARG A 209 15.11 2.51 -12.36
C ARG A 209 13.81 2.15 -11.64
N LEU A 210 12.67 2.56 -12.18
CA LEU A 210 11.36 2.20 -11.65
C LEU A 210 11.18 0.68 -11.65
N ARG A 211 11.44 0.02 -12.79
CA ARG A 211 11.35 -1.45 -12.92
C ARG A 211 12.34 -2.17 -12.01
N MET A 212 13.59 -1.72 -11.96
CA MET A 212 14.62 -2.29 -11.09
C MET A 212 14.17 -2.42 -9.63
N VAL A 213 13.41 -1.45 -9.14
CA VAL A 213 12.93 -1.42 -7.75
C VAL A 213 11.60 -2.16 -7.60
N LEU A 214 10.72 -2.09 -8.61
CA LEU A 214 9.39 -2.70 -8.53
C LEU A 214 9.40 -4.19 -8.86
N GLU A 215 10.17 -4.66 -9.84
CA GLU A 215 10.19 -6.08 -10.21
C GLU A 215 10.54 -7.00 -9.02
N PRO A 216 11.54 -6.70 -8.17
CA PRO A 216 11.89 -7.54 -7.02
C PRO A 216 10.84 -7.60 -5.90
N ILE A 217 9.87 -6.69 -5.88
CA ILE A 217 8.79 -6.74 -4.89
C ILE A 217 7.57 -7.55 -5.34
N GLU A 218 7.68 -8.29 -6.45
CA GLU A 218 6.60 -9.19 -6.90
C GLU A 218 6.05 -10.11 -5.79
N PRO A 219 6.86 -10.72 -4.90
CA PRO A 219 6.35 -11.53 -3.80
C PRO A 219 5.46 -10.72 -2.83
N VAL A 220 5.82 -9.46 -2.54
CA VAL A 220 5.01 -8.55 -1.73
C VAL A 220 3.67 -8.27 -2.42
N ILE A 221 3.69 -7.97 -3.72
CA ILE A 221 2.49 -7.71 -4.50
C ILE A 221 1.58 -8.95 -4.55
N LYS A 222 2.15 -10.15 -4.75
CA LYS A 222 1.39 -11.41 -4.70
C LYS A 222 0.75 -11.64 -3.34
N ALA A 223 1.47 -11.37 -2.26
CA ALA A 223 0.94 -11.47 -0.90
C ALA A 223 -0.22 -10.49 -0.68
N LEU A 224 -0.05 -9.22 -1.04
CA LEU A 224 -1.10 -8.20 -0.95
C LEU A 224 -2.35 -8.56 -1.76
N ARG A 225 -2.18 -9.19 -2.93
CA ARG A 225 -3.27 -9.60 -3.82
C ARG A 225 -3.88 -10.96 -3.49
N SER A 226 -3.41 -11.64 -2.46
CA SER A 226 -3.95 -12.92 -2.00
C SER A 226 -5.16 -12.78 -1.06
N GLY A 227 -5.70 -11.57 -0.88
CA GLY A 227 -6.90 -11.29 -0.10
C GLY A 227 -8.19 -11.89 -0.70
N PRO A 228 -9.37 -11.65 -0.09
CA PRO A 228 -10.61 -12.37 -0.38
C PRO A 228 -11.18 -12.13 -1.78
N GLY A 229 -10.74 -11.09 -2.49
CA GLY A 229 -11.27 -10.73 -3.81
C GLY A 229 -10.86 -11.67 -4.96
N ARG A 230 -9.87 -12.53 -4.78
CA ARG A 230 -9.32 -13.44 -5.82
C ARG A 230 -9.37 -14.92 -5.43
N ARG A 231 -10.41 -15.38 -4.79
CA ARG A 231 -10.67 -16.83 -4.77
C ARG A 231 -11.08 -17.23 -6.18
N SER A 232 -10.08 -17.77 -6.92
CA SER A 232 -10.21 -18.38 -8.25
C SER A 232 -11.27 -19.46 -8.28
#